data_665d932f5540a4ae2ed60bdc2557707c
#
_entry.id   665d932f5540a4ae2ed60bdc2557707c
#
_cell.length_a   1.000
_cell.length_b   1.000
_cell.length_c   1.000
_cell.angle_alpha   90.00
_cell.angle_beta   90.00
_cell.angle_gamma   90.00
#
_symmetry.space_group_name_H-M   'P 1'
#
loop_
_entity.id
_entity.type
_entity.pdbx_description
1 polymer ?
#
loop_
_entity_poly.entity_id
_entity_poly.type
_entity_poly.pdbx_seq_one_letter_code
_entity_poly.pdbx_strand_id
1 'polypeptide(L)'
;MTSQRSTSGQRHEQARIGIMPPEILQKRDPVAVRRILESLPDWFGDPGAIDNYEMAAADIEFVSIVAVDSGNVIGVSLTRRHFRESAELHLIAVDPMARGRGIGRALIDHVAADLRNDGCMLLSVHTVGPSFENEPYAHSRAFYRATGFHPLEEHNNLDWAGPILILVRKL
;
A
#
# COMPACT_ATOMS: atom_id res chain seq x y z
N MET A 1 24.68 41.46 -54.12
CA MET A 1 24.72 42.11 -52.77
C MET A 1 23.42 41.84 -52.08
N THR A 2 23.35 40.91 -51.17
CA THR A 2 22.41 40.98 -50.05
C THR A 2 22.65 39.75 -49.18
N SER A 3 23.14 40.02 -47.99
CA SER A 3 23.53 39.02 -46.99
C SER A 3 22.28 38.44 -46.34
N GLN A 4 22.15 37.09 -46.32
CA GLN A 4 21.17 36.39 -45.53
C GLN A 4 21.77 36.00 -44.19
N ARG A 5 21.22 36.49 -43.10
CA ARG A 5 21.55 36.07 -41.76
C ARG A 5 20.72 34.87 -41.40
N SER A 6 21.40 33.77 -41.15
CA SER A 6 20.84 32.57 -40.58
C SER A 6 20.68 32.72 -39.10
N THR A 7 19.43 32.75 -38.60
CA THR A 7 19.11 32.65 -37.18
C THR A 7 18.94 31.19 -36.81
N SER A 8 19.93 30.66 -36.19
CA SER A 8 19.86 29.35 -35.52
C SER A 8 18.99 29.42 -34.30
N GLY A 9 17.78 28.84 -34.39
CA GLY A 9 16.90 28.64 -33.24
C GLY A 9 17.47 27.54 -32.35
N GLN A 10 18.02 27.93 -31.22
CA GLN A 10 18.31 27.00 -30.11
C GLN A 10 16.99 26.55 -29.54
N ARG A 11 16.59 25.32 -29.86
CA ARG A 11 15.52 24.64 -29.15
C ARG A 11 16.09 24.21 -27.80
N HIS A 12 15.65 24.87 -26.75
CA HIS A 12 15.83 24.37 -25.38
C HIS A 12 15.10 23.05 -25.25
N GLU A 13 15.84 21.97 -25.34
CA GLU A 13 15.44 20.63 -24.93
C GLU A 13 15.35 20.67 -23.40
N GLN A 14 14.17 20.99 -22.89
CA GLN A 14 13.88 20.83 -21.48
C GLN A 14 13.92 19.33 -21.20
N ALA A 15 15.00 18.89 -20.54
CA ALA A 15 15.10 17.56 -19.99
C ALA A 15 13.89 17.35 -19.07
N ARG A 16 12.94 16.51 -19.49
CA ARG A 16 11.93 15.93 -18.63
C ARG A 16 12.70 15.11 -17.59
N ILE A 17 12.79 15.61 -16.39
CA ILE A 17 13.22 14.81 -15.25
C ILE A 17 12.16 13.71 -15.15
N GLY A 18 12.46 12.54 -15.72
CA GLY A 18 11.61 11.37 -15.64
C GLY A 18 11.53 10.96 -14.18
N ILE A 19 10.38 11.19 -13.54
CA ILE A 19 10.09 10.62 -12.23
C ILE A 19 10.12 9.11 -12.45
N MET A 20 11.17 8.45 -11.99
CA MET A 20 11.25 6.99 -12.04
C MET A 20 10.14 6.42 -11.13
N PRO A 21 9.47 5.34 -11.54
CA PRO A 21 8.53 4.67 -10.65
C PRO A 21 9.27 4.16 -9.41
N PRO A 22 8.60 4.11 -8.25
CA PRO A 22 9.20 3.57 -7.05
C PRO A 22 9.56 2.09 -7.25
N GLU A 23 10.66 1.67 -6.69
CA GLU A 23 11.06 0.27 -6.65
C GLU A 23 10.21 -0.47 -5.62
N ILE A 24 9.62 -1.60 -6.00
CA ILE A 24 8.87 -2.48 -5.11
C ILE A 24 9.72 -3.70 -4.83
N LEU A 25 10.02 -3.94 -3.56
CA LEU A 25 10.89 -5.06 -3.16
C LEU A 25 10.52 -5.63 -1.80
N GLN A 26 10.91 -6.89 -1.59
CA GLN A 26 10.78 -7.54 -0.29
C GLN A 26 11.89 -7.04 0.65
N LYS A 27 11.48 -6.35 1.72
CA LYS A 27 12.39 -5.82 2.74
C LYS A 27 11.67 -5.68 4.06
N ARG A 28 12.25 -6.17 5.15
CA ARG A 28 11.80 -5.88 6.51
C ARG A 28 12.35 -4.53 6.94
N ASP A 29 11.44 -3.63 7.28
CA ASP A 29 11.80 -2.28 7.75
C ASP A 29 10.77 -1.80 8.79
N PRO A 30 10.81 -2.37 10.03
CA PRO A 30 9.86 -2.01 11.09
C PRO A 30 9.91 -0.51 11.44
N VAL A 31 11.08 0.11 11.34
CA VAL A 31 11.23 1.55 11.58
C VAL A 31 10.47 2.38 10.54
N ALA A 32 10.53 1.99 9.27
CA ALA A 32 9.76 2.65 8.22
C ALA A 32 8.26 2.42 8.39
N VAL A 33 7.84 1.21 8.81
CA VAL A 33 6.45 0.92 9.15
C VAL A 33 5.96 1.88 10.23
N ARG A 34 6.61 1.96 11.39
CA ARG A 34 6.27 2.90 12.46
C ARG A 34 6.14 4.33 11.95
N ARG A 35 7.19 4.83 11.29
CA ARG A 35 7.22 6.21 10.77
C ARG A 35 6.04 6.53 9.86
N ILE A 36 5.69 5.61 8.95
CA ILE A 36 4.57 5.82 8.03
C ILE A 36 3.24 5.80 8.80
N LEU A 37 3.04 4.87 9.74
CA LEU A 37 1.79 4.78 10.50
C LEU A 37 1.59 6.01 11.41
N GLU A 38 2.62 6.50 12.06
CA GLU A 38 2.58 7.74 12.86
C GLU A 38 2.21 8.98 12.02
N SER A 39 2.50 8.97 10.72
CA SER A 39 2.08 10.03 9.79
C SER A 39 0.61 9.93 9.33
N LEU A 40 -0.13 8.92 9.80
CA LEU A 40 -1.50 8.59 9.39
C LEU A 40 -2.48 8.52 10.60
N PRO A 41 -2.60 9.59 11.41
CA PRO A 41 -3.35 9.54 12.67
C PRO A 41 -4.85 9.25 12.50
N ASP A 42 -5.43 9.56 11.33
CA ASP A 42 -6.85 9.27 11.04
C ASP A 42 -7.15 7.76 10.93
N TRP A 43 -6.13 6.93 10.69
CA TRP A 43 -6.23 5.47 10.59
C TRP A 43 -5.54 4.77 11.77
N PHE A 44 -4.46 5.33 12.29
CA PHE A 44 -3.58 4.73 13.29
C PHE A 44 -3.42 5.67 14.50
N GLY A 45 -4.55 6.02 15.13
CA GLY A 45 -4.57 6.89 16.32
C GLY A 45 -4.20 6.18 17.62
N ASP A 46 -4.16 4.85 17.64
CA ASP A 46 -3.77 4.04 18.80
C ASP A 46 -2.29 3.65 18.74
N PRO A 47 -1.45 4.15 19.68
CA PRO A 47 -0.03 3.77 19.73
C PRO A 47 0.19 2.26 19.90
N GLY A 48 -0.68 1.56 20.63
CA GLY A 48 -0.59 0.10 20.81
C GLY A 48 -0.80 -0.66 19.49
N ALA A 49 -1.68 -0.16 18.62
CA ALA A 49 -1.84 -0.73 17.29
C ALA A 49 -0.58 -0.52 16.43
N ILE A 50 0.06 0.64 16.52
CA ILE A 50 1.32 0.92 15.81
C ILE A 50 2.44 -0.02 16.29
N ASP A 51 2.56 -0.24 17.61
CA ASP A 51 3.53 -1.18 18.19
C ASP A 51 3.34 -2.60 17.64
N ASN A 52 2.08 -3.06 17.52
CA ASN A 52 1.75 -4.37 16.97
C ASN A 52 2.18 -4.50 15.51
N TYR A 53 1.95 -3.49 14.68
CA TYR A 53 2.37 -3.50 13.27
C TYR A 53 3.89 -3.41 13.11
N GLU A 54 4.59 -2.67 13.97
CA GLU A 54 6.05 -2.64 13.97
C GLU A 54 6.62 -4.02 14.32
N MET A 55 6.07 -4.67 15.36
CA MET A 55 6.45 -6.05 15.71
C MET A 55 6.16 -7.04 14.57
N ALA A 56 4.99 -6.95 13.93
CA ALA A 56 4.64 -7.79 12.77
C ALA A 56 5.63 -7.57 11.60
N ALA A 57 6.11 -6.35 11.38
CA ALA A 57 7.09 -6.05 10.34
C ALA A 57 8.47 -6.68 10.60
N ALA A 58 8.80 -6.93 11.87
CA ALA A 58 10.03 -7.63 12.28
C ALA A 58 9.87 -9.15 12.28
N ASP A 59 8.63 -9.66 12.39
CA ASP A 59 8.32 -11.07 12.53
C ASP A 59 8.49 -11.83 11.19
N ILE A 60 9.08 -13.03 11.27
CA ILE A 60 9.32 -13.92 10.12
C ILE A 60 8.01 -14.50 9.55
N GLU A 61 6.94 -14.56 10.33
CA GLU A 61 5.62 -15.04 9.90
C GLU A 61 4.96 -14.09 8.86
N PHE A 62 5.45 -12.84 8.77
CA PHE A 62 4.96 -11.87 7.82
C PHE A 62 5.94 -11.65 6.67
N VAL A 63 5.41 -11.61 5.45
CA VAL A 63 6.14 -11.10 4.29
C VAL A 63 5.95 -9.59 4.22
N SER A 64 7.05 -8.85 4.26
CA SER A 64 7.08 -7.39 4.18
C SER A 64 7.56 -6.96 2.80
N ILE A 65 6.70 -6.21 2.09
CA ILE A 65 7.01 -5.60 0.78
C ILE A 65 6.98 -4.08 0.97
N VAL A 66 7.99 -3.40 0.46
CA VAL A 66 8.12 -1.94 0.54
C VAL A 66 8.18 -1.30 -0.84
N ALA A 67 7.70 -0.07 -0.93
CA ALA A 67 7.92 0.82 -2.07
C ALA A 67 9.01 1.83 -1.69
N VAL A 68 10.07 1.91 -2.49
CA VAL A 68 11.22 2.77 -2.26
C VAL A 68 11.33 3.80 -3.37
N ASP A 69 11.47 5.07 -3.01
CA ASP A 69 11.73 6.18 -3.92
C ASP A 69 12.93 6.98 -3.40
N SER A 70 13.95 7.13 -4.26
CA SER A 70 15.17 7.88 -3.92
C SER A 70 15.82 7.43 -2.60
N GLY A 71 15.79 6.10 -2.33
CA GLY A 71 16.35 5.48 -1.12
C GLY A 71 15.44 5.54 0.12
N ASN A 72 14.28 6.19 0.05
CA ASN A 72 13.33 6.29 1.15
C ASN A 72 12.16 5.32 0.97
N VAL A 73 11.77 4.61 2.02
CA VAL A 73 10.55 3.81 2.04
C VAL A 73 9.34 4.75 2.10
N ILE A 74 8.49 4.70 1.08
CA ILE A 74 7.30 5.56 0.93
C ILE A 74 5.99 4.79 0.96
N GLY A 75 6.04 3.47 1.05
CA GLY A 75 4.89 2.60 1.21
C GLY A 75 5.31 1.25 1.73
N VAL A 76 4.42 0.59 2.46
CA VAL A 76 4.66 -0.70 3.09
C VAL A 76 3.43 -1.59 2.98
N SER A 77 3.64 -2.90 2.89
CA SER A 77 2.60 -3.91 3.09
C SER A 77 3.14 -5.08 3.89
N LEU A 78 2.30 -5.65 4.75
CA LEU A 78 2.57 -6.86 5.49
C LEU A 78 1.53 -7.91 5.11
N THR A 79 1.98 -9.10 4.79
CA THR A 79 1.11 -10.21 4.39
C THR A 79 1.43 -11.44 5.22
N ARG A 80 0.40 -12.11 5.70
CA ARG A 80 0.52 -13.37 6.44
C ARG A 80 -0.21 -14.49 5.72
N ARG A 81 0.43 -15.64 5.59
CA ARG A 81 -0.19 -16.83 5.03
C ARG A 81 -0.88 -17.62 6.14
N HIS A 82 -2.18 -17.89 5.98
CA HIS A 82 -2.94 -18.70 6.94
C HIS A 82 -3.03 -20.16 6.50
N PHE A 83 -3.28 -20.39 5.20
CA PHE A 83 -3.36 -21.70 4.57
C PHE A 83 -2.60 -21.69 3.24
N ARG A 84 -2.41 -22.85 2.65
CA ARG A 84 -1.79 -22.95 1.33
C ARG A 84 -2.54 -22.09 0.29
N GLU A 85 -3.88 -22.06 0.39
CA GLU A 85 -4.78 -21.42 -0.55
C GLU A 85 -5.09 -19.97 -0.22
N SER A 86 -4.79 -19.50 1.01
CA SER A 86 -5.21 -18.16 1.45
C SER A 86 -4.17 -17.42 2.28
N ALA A 87 -4.13 -16.11 2.06
CA ALA A 87 -3.32 -15.17 2.81
C ALA A 87 -4.15 -13.92 3.18
N GLU A 88 -3.67 -13.19 4.16
CA GLU A 88 -4.22 -11.92 4.62
C GLU A 88 -3.24 -10.79 4.31
N LEU A 89 -3.74 -9.72 3.71
CA LEU A 89 -3.07 -8.42 3.68
C LEU A 89 -3.31 -7.76 5.05
N HIS A 90 -2.38 -8.00 5.97
CA HIS A 90 -2.47 -7.56 7.36
C HIS A 90 -2.30 -6.04 7.52
N LEU A 91 -1.47 -5.43 6.68
CA LEU A 91 -1.23 -4.00 6.63
C LEU A 91 -0.95 -3.56 5.20
N ILE A 92 -1.46 -2.39 4.83
CA ILE A 92 -0.96 -1.58 3.73
C ILE A 92 -1.03 -0.12 4.13
N ALA A 93 0.07 0.60 3.95
CA ALA A 93 0.15 2.03 4.24
C ALA A 93 1.07 2.73 3.24
N VAL A 94 0.71 3.95 2.87
CA VAL A 94 1.48 4.81 1.96
C VAL A 94 1.67 6.17 2.63
N ASP A 95 2.90 6.65 2.63
CA ASP A 95 3.26 7.97 3.12
C ASP A 95 2.33 9.03 2.50
N PRO A 96 1.72 9.93 3.31
CA PRO A 96 0.80 10.96 2.81
C PRO A 96 1.37 11.76 1.64
N MET A 97 2.66 12.08 1.67
CA MET A 97 3.33 12.86 0.62
C MET A 97 3.52 12.08 -0.69
N ALA A 98 3.36 10.75 -0.65
CA ALA A 98 3.50 9.87 -1.80
C ALA A 98 2.15 9.37 -2.36
N ARG A 99 1.03 9.78 -1.77
CA ARG A 99 -0.32 9.38 -2.22
C ARG A 99 -0.63 9.90 -3.63
N GLY A 100 -1.64 9.30 -4.28
CA GLY A 100 -2.04 9.68 -5.64
C GLY A 100 -1.09 9.21 -6.75
N ARG A 101 0.05 8.57 -6.42
CA ARG A 101 1.05 8.07 -7.37
C ARG A 101 0.88 6.58 -7.73
N GLY A 102 -0.22 5.93 -7.31
CA GLY A 102 -0.49 4.52 -7.60
C GLY A 102 0.29 3.52 -6.73
N ILE A 103 1.02 3.97 -5.70
CA ILE A 103 1.91 3.13 -4.88
C ILE A 103 1.14 2.01 -4.16
N GLY A 104 0.00 2.33 -3.56
CA GLY A 104 -0.81 1.30 -2.89
C GLY A 104 -1.27 0.21 -3.85
N ARG A 105 -1.67 0.55 -5.07
CA ARG A 105 -2.01 -0.42 -6.12
C ARG A 105 -0.79 -1.26 -6.50
N ALA A 106 0.37 -0.65 -6.72
CA ALA A 106 1.59 -1.36 -7.07
C ALA A 106 2.02 -2.37 -5.99
N LEU A 107 1.89 -2.01 -4.70
CA LEU A 107 2.13 -2.93 -3.58
C LEU A 107 1.16 -4.12 -3.60
N ILE A 108 -0.15 -3.87 -3.74
CA ILE A 108 -1.15 -4.95 -3.83
C ILE A 108 -0.91 -5.87 -5.02
N ASP A 109 -0.60 -5.31 -6.18
CA ASP A 109 -0.38 -6.09 -7.40
C ASP A 109 0.89 -6.95 -7.29
N HIS A 110 1.95 -6.44 -6.65
CA HIS A 110 3.16 -7.21 -6.35
C HIS A 110 2.86 -8.36 -5.38
N VAL A 111 2.22 -8.09 -4.25
CA VAL A 111 1.79 -9.12 -3.27
C VAL A 111 0.92 -10.19 -3.95
N ALA A 112 -0.05 -9.75 -4.77
CA ALA A 112 -0.94 -10.68 -5.47
C ALA A 112 -0.21 -11.56 -6.49
N ALA A 113 0.80 -11.02 -7.17
CA ALA A 113 1.62 -11.77 -8.11
C ALA A 113 2.47 -12.84 -7.39
N ASP A 114 3.14 -12.47 -6.30
CA ASP A 114 3.96 -13.37 -5.51
C ASP A 114 3.13 -14.52 -4.92
N LEU A 115 2.01 -14.18 -4.29
CA LEU A 115 1.10 -15.18 -3.72
C LEU A 115 0.54 -16.13 -4.77
N ARG A 116 0.16 -15.60 -5.95
CA ARG A 116 -0.33 -16.43 -7.06
C ARG A 116 0.74 -17.39 -7.57
N ASN A 117 1.98 -16.92 -7.73
CA ASN A 117 3.10 -17.75 -8.14
C ASN A 117 3.38 -18.89 -7.15
N ASP A 118 3.06 -18.66 -5.88
CA ASP A 118 3.19 -19.61 -4.77
C ASP A 118 1.94 -20.51 -4.59
N GLY A 119 0.99 -20.44 -5.52
CA GLY A 119 -0.23 -21.25 -5.54
C GLY A 119 -1.30 -20.80 -4.54
N CYS A 120 -1.23 -19.59 -4.00
CA CYS A 120 -2.30 -19.00 -3.22
C CYS A 120 -3.46 -18.60 -4.13
N MET A 121 -4.68 -18.76 -3.67
CA MET A 121 -5.89 -18.53 -4.46
C MET A 121 -6.68 -17.29 -4.00
N LEU A 122 -6.57 -16.95 -2.72
CA LEU A 122 -7.35 -15.92 -2.07
C LEU A 122 -6.47 -14.99 -1.23
N LEU A 123 -6.71 -13.70 -1.37
CA LEU A 123 -6.12 -12.67 -0.50
C LEU A 123 -7.26 -11.94 0.21
N SER A 124 -7.28 -11.99 1.54
CA SER A 124 -8.22 -11.23 2.37
C SER A 124 -7.59 -9.95 2.89
N VAL A 125 -8.44 -9.01 3.31
CA VAL A 125 -8.05 -7.82 4.06
C VAL A 125 -9.17 -7.45 5.02
N HIS A 126 -8.80 -6.99 6.21
CA HIS A 126 -9.70 -6.43 7.19
C HIS A 126 -9.64 -4.90 7.16
N THR A 127 -10.80 -4.26 7.27
CA THR A 127 -10.90 -2.80 7.42
C THR A 127 -12.11 -2.44 8.25
N VAL A 128 -12.18 -1.22 8.74
CA VAL A 128 -13.36 -0.76 9.49
C VAL A 128 -14.61 -0.81 8.60
N GLY A 129 -15.66 -1.42 9.12
CA GLY A 129 -16.91 -1.67 8.42
C GLY A 129 -17.75 -0.41 8.16
N PRO A 130 -18.65 -0.46 7.16
CA PRO A 130 -19.48 0.68 6.78
C PRO A 130 -20.54 1.07 7.84
N SER A 131 -20.87 0.18 8.79
CA SER A 131 -21.76 0.52 9.91
C SER A 131 -21.12 1.49 10.91
N PHE A 132 -19.82 1.75 10.83
CA PHE A 132 -19.14 2.85 11.49
C PHE A 132 -18.86 3.96 10.48
N GLU A 133 -19.62 5.06 10.56
CA GLU A 133 -19.47 6.21 9.67
C GLU A 133 -18.14 6.93 9.95
N ASN A 134 -17.20 6.79 9.02
CA ASN A 134 -15.88 7.42 9.09
C ASN A 134 -15.32 7.61 7.68
N GLU A 135 -15.05 8.86 7.32
CA GLU A 135 -14.61 9.24 5.96
C GLU A 135 -13.26 8.62 5.57
N PRO A 136 -12.20 8.64 6.39
CA PRO A 136 -10.94 7.97 6.09
C PRO A 136 -11.11 6.50 5.72
N TYR A 137 -11.92 5.74 6.47
CA TYR A 137 -12.17 4.34 6.19
C TYR A 137 -13.11 4.11 5.00
N ALA A 138 -13.98 5.07 4.67
CA ALA A 138 -14.74 5.02 3.41
C ALA A 138 -13.80 5.08 2.20
N HIS A 139 -12.75 5.91 2.24
CA HIS A 139 -11.69 5.94 1.23
C HIS A 139 -10.91 4.62 1.15
N SER A 140 -10.59 4.01 2.31
CA SER A 140 -9.93 2.69 2.34
C SER A 140 -10.79 1.61 1.69
N ARG A 141 -12.08 1.55 2.00
CA ARG A 141 -13.02 0.60 1.37
C ARG A 141 -13.12 0.82 -0.15
N ALA A 142 -13.17 2.07 -0.62
CA ALA A 142 -13.18 2.40 -2.04
C ALA A 142 -11.87 1.97 -2.73
N PHE A 143 -10.72 2.19 -2.08
CA PHE A 143 -9.42 1.74 -2.57
C PHE A 143 -9.36 0.21 -2.72
N TYR A 144 -9.80 -0.56 -1.73
CA TYR A 144 -9.82 -2.01 -1.82
C TYR A 144 -10.73 -2.50 -2.94
N ARG A 145 -11.93 -1.93 -3.11
CA ARG A 145 -12.81 -2.24 -4.24
C ARG A 145 -12.14 -1.95 -5.59
N ALA A 146 -11.49 -0.80 -5.73
CA ALA A 146 -10.78 -0.40 -6.94
C ALA A 146 -9.55 -1.28 -7.24
N THR A 147 -9.03 -2.01 -6.25
CA THR A 147 -7.92 -2.97 -6.38
C THR A 147 -8.40 -4.43 -6.46
N GLY A 148 -9.69 -4.67 -6.67
CA GLY A 148 -10.25 -5.98 -6.97
C GLY A 148 -10.70 -6.80 -5.77
N PHE A 149 -10.79 -6.18 -4.59
CA PHE A 149 -11.38 -6.82 -3.43
C PHE A 149 -12.90 -6.66 -3.41
N HIS A 150 -13.59 -7.71 -2.98
CA HIS A 150 -15.03 -7.76 -2.81
C HIS A 150 -15.38 -7.93 -1.33
N PRO A 151 -16.39 -7.22 -0.80
CA PRO A 151 -16.84 -7.44 0.58
C PRO A 151 -17.37 -8.87 0.73
N LEU A 152 -16.96 -9.52 1.80
CA LEU A 152 -17.41 -10.86 2.17
C LEU A 152 -18.46 -10.77 3.29
N GLU A 153 -18.08 -10.24 4.44
CA GLU A 153 -18.94 -10.11 5.61
C GLU A 153 -18.44 -9.02 6.55
N GLU A 154 -19.34 -8.52 7.41
CA GLU A 154 -19.01 -7.57 8.46
C GLU A 154 -19.24 -8.21 9.83
N HIS A 155 -18.26 -8.12 10.71
CA HIS A 155 -18.28 -8.63 12.08
C HIS A 155 -18.09 -7.51 13.10
N ASN A 156 -18.62 -7.69 14.32
CA ASN A 156 -18.28 -6.86 15.45
C ASN A 156 -17.29 -7.58 16.36
N ASN A 157 -16.41 -6.83 17.01
CA ASN A 157 -15.46 -7.34 18.02
C ASN A 157 -14.49 -8.43 17.48
N LEU A 158 -14.04 -8.29 16.23
CA LEU A 158 -13.03 -9.19 15.67
C LEU A 158 -11.61 -8.71 16.00
N ASP A 159 -11.21 -7.55 15.49
CA ASP A 159 -9.86 -6.99 15.69
C ASP A 159 -9.89 -5.81 16.68
N TRP A 160 -11.03 -5.21 16.87
CA TRP A 160 -11.29 -4.13 17.82
C TRP A 160 -12.77 -4.13 18.25
N ALA A 161 -13.15 -3.27 19.20
CA ALA A 161 -14.52 -3.19 19.75
C ALA A 161 -15.55 -2.54 18.79
N GLY A 162 -15.33 -2.57 17.48
CA GLY A 162 -16.20 -2.00 16.46
C GLY A 162 -16.38 -2.94 15.27
N PRO A 163 -17.08 -2.47 14.20
CA PRO A 163 -17.33 -3.27 13.02
C PRO A 163 -16.08 -3.43 12.17
N ILE A 164 -15.80 -4.66 11.74
CA ILE A 164 -14.77 -5.03 10.80
C ILE A 164 -15.42 -5.60 9.55
N LEU A 165 -15.09 -5.02 8.40
CA LEU A 165 -15.42 -5.57 7.09
C LEU A 165 -14.26 -6.43 6.60
N ILE A 166 -14.57 -7.69 6.34
CA ILE A 166 -13.65 -8.59 5.64
C ILE A 166 -13.92 -8.47 4.14
N LEU A 167 -12.87 -8.18 3.38
CA LEU A 167 -12.93 -8.23 1.91
C LEU A 167 -11.98 -9.32 1.41
N VAL A 168 -12.31 -9.85 0.25
CA VAL A 168 -11.53 -10.92 -0.40
C VAL A 168 -11.30 -10.61 -1.87
N ARG A 169 -10.09 -10.93 -2.34
CA ARG A 169 -9.68 -10.86 -3.75
C ARG A 169 -9.28 -12.27 -4.21
N LYS A 170 -9.82 -12.70 -5.35
CA LYS A 170 -9.32 -13.89 -6.05
C LYS A 170 -7.97 -13.54 -6.69
N LEU A 171 -6.99 -14.42 -6.52
CA LEU A 171 -5.64 -14.30 -7.07
C LEU A 171 -5.49 -15.03 -8.42
#